data_54fe272b81cec2662256130da6f2b782
#
_entry.id   54fe272b81cec2662256130da6f2b782
#
_cell.length_a   1.000
_cell.length_b   1.000
_cell.length_c   1.000
_cell.angle_alpha   90.00
_cell.angle_beta   90.00
_cell.angle_gamma   90.00
#
_symmetry.space_group_name_H-M   'P 1'
#
loop_
_entity.id
_entity.type
_entity.pdbx_description
1 polymer ?
#
loop_
_entity_poly.entity_id
_entity_poly.type
_entity_poly.pdbx_seq_one_letter_code
_entity_poly.pdbx_strand_id
1 'polypeptide(L)'
;MKKKNILSLGILLFISTFALANEQDHSNDDHMESNQIEVQVGSIDPNGTLMIVAVEGMVCDFCAQAIEKVFMKREEVAGINVNLDDQNVIISLKSEKDIENTTIEELFLNAGYNVQTIDRKKL
;
A
#
# COMPACT_ATOMS: atom_id res chain seq x y z
N MET A 1 -41.55 52.46 44.44
CA MET A 1 -40.41 52.39 45.32
C MET A 1 -39.49 51.32 44.86
N LYS A 2 -38.56 51.74 44.17
CA LYS A 2 -37.16 51.60 44.56
C LYS A 2 -36.78 50.17 44.69
N LYS A 3 -35.91 49.71 43.93
CA LYS A 3 -34.49 50.00 43.78
C LYS A 3 -33.95 48.98 42.85
N LYS A 4 -33.27 49.40 41.86
CA LYS A 4 -31.80 49.58 41.94
C LYS A 4 -31.12 48.34 42.43
N ASN A 5 -30.46 47.76 41.58
CA ASN A 5 -29.03 47.95 41.55
C ASN A 5 -28.47 46.95 40.58
N ILE A 6 -27.85 47.51 39.66
CA ILE A 6 -26.40 47.65 39.70
C ILE A 6 -25.75 46.34 39.35
N LEU A 7 -25.37 46.32 38.11
CA LEU A 7 -24.00 46.61 37.80
C LEU A 7 -23.05 45.69 38.52
N SER A 8 -22.72 44.69 37.90
CA SER A 8 -21.34 44.21 37.93
C SER A 8 -21.08 43.64 36.56
N LEU A 9 -20.66 44.40 35.84
CA LEU A 9 -19.50 44.61 35.03
C LEU A 9 -18.42 43.61 35.39
N GLY A 10 -18.56 42.45 34.86
CA GLY A 10 -17.52 41.44 34.81
C GLY A 10 -17.22 41.16 33.36
N ILE A 11 -16.52 42.07 32.75
CA ILE A 11 -15.83 41.80 31.49
C ILE A 11 -14.71 40.84 31.83
N LEU A 12 -15.03 39.58 31.76
CA LEU A 12 -14.01 38.54 31.69
C LEU A 12 -13.67 38.37 30.23
N LEU A 13 -12.66 39.11 29.87
CA LEU A 13 -11.88 38.86 28.66
C LEU A 13 -11.28 37.49 28.77
N PHE A 14 -12.04 36.49 28.34
CA PHE A 14 -11.43 35.25 27.96
C PHE A 14 -10.70 35.46 26.64
N ILE A 15 -9.48 35.87 26.78
CA ILE A 15 -8.51 35.68 25.70
C ILE A 15 -8.31 34.19 25.61
N SER A 16 -9.20 33.55 24.87
CA SER A 16 -8.95 32.21 24.42
C SER A 16 -7.78 32.28 23.43
N THR A 17 -6.61 32.10 23.95
CA THR A 17 -5.46 31.76 23.12
C THR A 17 -5.78 30.41 22.51
N PHE A 18 -6.31 30.45 21.31
CA PHE A 18 -6.41 29.28 20.49
C PHE A 18 -4.99 28.92 20.06
N ALA A 19 -4.33 28.17 20.92
CA ALA A 19 -3.10 27.51 20.55
C ALA A 19 -3.50 26.43 19.54
N LEU A 20 -3.27 26.71 18.28
CA LEU A 20 -3.19 25.71 17.25
C LEU A 20 -1.97 24.84 17.55
N ALA A 21 -2.17 23.87 18.40
CA ALA A 21 -1.26 22.75 18.48
C ALA A 21 -1.47 21.96 17.20
N ASN A 22 -0.63 22.23 16.22
CA ASN A 22 -0.44 21.36 15.10
C ASN A 22 0.43 20.22 15.61
N GLU A 23 -0.18 19.33 16.35
CA GLU A 23 0.45 18.05 16.66
C GLU A 23 0.36 17.19 15.43
N GLN A 24 1.36 17.32 14.60
CA GLN A 24 1.77 16.20 13.77
C GLN A 24 2.33 15.16 14.72
N ASP A 25 1.44 14.38 15.26
CA ASP A 25 1.81 13.16 15.92
C ASP A 25 2.27 12.17 14.85
N HIS A 26 3.57 12.19 14.62
CA HIS A 26 4.27 11.10 14.01
C HIS A 26 4.48 10.04 15.09
N SER A 27 3.42 9.44 15.54
CA SER A 27 3.53 8.16 16.22
C SER A 27 3.80 7.09 15.18
N ASN A 28 5.02 7.06 14.74
CA ASN A 28 5.60 5.82 14.30
C ASN A 28 5.83 5.02 15.56
N ASP A 29 5.00 4.07 15.79
CA ASP A 29 5.34 2.86 16.52
C ASP A 29 4.06 2.08 16.74
N ASP A 30 3.71 1.34 15.74
CA ASP A 30 3.07 0.06 15.95
C ASP A 30 3.53 -0.88 14.86
N HIS A 31 4.66 -1.53 15.14
CA HIS A 31 4.98 -2.80 14.53
C HIS A 31 3.91 -3.81 14.97
N MET A 32 2.71 -3.63 14.50
CA MET A 32 1.81 -4.76 14.35
C MET A 32 2.08 -5.32 12.97
N GLU A 33 2.76 -6.41 12.96
CA GLU A 33 2.82 -7.38 11.88
C GLU A 33 1.41 -7.80 11.46
N SER A 34 0.65 -6.87 10.92
CA SER A 34 -0.39 -7.25 10.01
C SER A 34 0.31 -7.40 8.68
N ASN A 35 0.40 -8.62 8.19
CA ASN A 35 0.74 -8.97 6.82
C ASN A 35 -0.25 -8.27 5.88
N GLN A 36 -0.15 -6.95 5.80
CA GLN A 36 -0.88 -6.18 4.81
C GLN A 36 -0.11 -6.34 3.52
N ILE A 37 -0.61 -7.26 2.72
CA ILE A 37 -0.16 -7.39 1.35
C ILE A 37 -0.65 -6.13 0.65
N GLU A 38 0.30 -5.24 0.36
CA GLU A 38 0.04 -4.01 -0.37
C GLU A 38 0.45 -4.18 -1.83
N VAL A 39 -0.28 -3.57 -2.73
CA VAL A 39 0.15 -3.43 -4.12
C VAL A 39 0.53 -1.97 -4.37
N GLN A 40 1.65 -1.75 -5.04
CA GLN A 40 2.13 -0.42 -5.38
C GLN A 40 1.43 0.15 -6.61
N VAL A 41 1.04 -0.71 -7.52
CA VAL A 41 0.36 -0.34 -8.76
C VAL A 41 -0.90 -1.18 -8.91
N GLY A 42 -2.01 -0.53 -9.20
CA GLY A 42 -3.31 -1.18 -9.31
C GLY A 42 -4.00 -1.40 -7.98
N SER A 43 -4.67 -2.53 -7.82
CA SER A 43 -5.45 -2.87 -6.63
C SER A 43 -5.42 -4.36 -6.33
N ILE A 44 -5.80 -4.72 -5.12
CA ILE A 44 -6.03 -6.13 -4.77
C ILE A 44 -7.50 -6.46 -5.04
N ASP A 45 -7.75 -7.49 -5.84
CA ASP A 45 -9.09 -8.03 -6.02
C ASP A 45 -9.41 -8.97 -4.83
N PRO A 46 -10.40 -8.65 -4.01
CA PRO A 46 -10.72 -9.44 -2.82
C PRO A 46 -11.26 -10.84 -3.12
N ASN A 47 -11.66 -11.10 -4.35
CA ASN A 47 -12.13 -12.40 -4.82
C ASN A 47 -11.12 -13.07 -5.77
N GLY A 48 -9.98 -12.48 -5.93
CA GLY A 48 -8.93 -12.94 -6.83
C GLY A 48 -7.95 -13.89 -6.18
N THR A 49 -6.81 -14.02 -6.80
CA THR A 49 -5.69 -14.83 -6.32
C THR A 49 -4.46 -13.95 -6.20
N LEU A 50 -3.74 -14.07 -5.11
CA LEU A 50 -2.41 -13.49 -4.97
C LEU A 50 -1.37 -14.50 -5.42
N MET A 51 -0.48 -14.07 -6.28
CA MET A 51 0.73 -14.80 -6.63
C MET A 51 1.92 -14.12 -5.98
N ILE A 52 2.71 -14.89 -5.26
CA ILE A 52 3.95 -14.43 -4.65
C ILE A 52 5.09 -15.12 -5.40
N VAL A 53 5.85 -14.34 -6.15
CA VAL A 53 6.93 -14.83 -7.01
C VAL A 53 8.26 -14.42 -6.41
N ALA A 54 9.05 -15.36 -5.96
CA ALA A 54 10.42 -15.10 -5.55
C ALA A 54 11.32 -15.04 -6.80
N VAL A 55 12.05 -13.94 -6.91
CA VAL A 55 12.86 -13.63 -8.10
C VAL A 55 14.26 -13.26 -7.67
N GLU A 56 15.25 -13.82 -8.32
CA GLU A 56 16.65 -13.55 -8.02
C GLU A 56 17.22 -12.43 -8.90
N GLY A 57 17.99 -11.54 -8.27
CA GLY A 57 18.78 -10.53 -8.98
C GLY A 57 18.06 -9.22 -9.29
N MET A 58 16.91 -8.97 -8.69
CA MET A 58 16.25 -7.66 -8.78
C MET A 58 16.91 -6.67 -7.84
N VAL A 59 17.68 -5.74 -8.40
CA VAL A 59 18.48 -4.79 -7.61
C VAL A 59 18.28 -3.34 -8.03
N CYS A 60 17.41 -3.03 -8.98
CA CYS A 60 17.22 -1.67 -9.44
C CYS A 60 15.75 -1.27 -9.60
N ASP A 61 15.44 -0.03 -9.21
CA ASP A 61 14.08 0.52 -9.27
C ASP A 61 13.53 0.56 -10.71
N PHE A 62 14.36 0.83 -11.71
CA PHE A 62 13.94 0.82 -13.10
C PHE A 62 13.54 -0.56 -13.59
N CYS A 63 14.18 -1.59 -13.07
CA CYS A 63 13.86 -2.97 -13.35
C CYS A 63 12.51 -3.35 -12.75
N ALA A 64 12.25 -2.91 -11.52
CA ALA A 64 10.95 -3.06 -10.86
C ALA A 64 9.83 -2.43 -11.70
N GLN A 65 10.01 -1.19 -12.13
CA GLN A 65 9.05 -0.49 -12.99
C GLN A 65 8.82 -1.19 -14.34
N ALA A 66 9.85 -1.80 -14.91
CA ALA A 66 9.71 -2.56 -16.15
C ALA A 66 8.83 -3.79 -15.94
N ILE A 67 9.02 -4.52 -14.85
CA ILE A 67 8.20 -5.66 -14.45
C ILE A 67 6.74 -5.22 -14.22
N GLU A 68 6.53 -4.16 -13.46
CA GLU A 68 5.21 -3.59 -13.22
C GLU A 68 4.48 -3.30 -14.53
N LYS A 69 5.14 -2.64 -15.47
CA LYS A 69 4.57 -2.31 -16.78
C LYS A 69 4.22 -3.55 -17.61
N VAL A 70 5.05 -4.58 -17.55
CA VAL A 70 4.79 -5.82 -18.28
C VAL A 70 3.56 -6.52 -17.75
N PHE A 71 3.45 -6.66 -16.43
CA PHE A 71 2.34 -7.36 -15.81
C PHE A 71 1.04 -6.55 -15.84
N MET A 72 1.09 -5.23 -15.63
CA MET A 72 -0.10 -4.38 -15.67
C MET A 72 -0.75 -4.25 -17.05
N LYS A 73 -0.07 -4.65 -18.11
CA LYS A 73 -0.66 -4.75 -19.45
C LYS A 73 -1.53 -6.00 -19.64
N ARG A 74 -1.41 -6.96 -18.73
CA ARG A 74 -2.17 -8.20 -18.83
C ARG A 74 -3.58 -8.02 -18.27
N GLU A 75 -4.55 -8.60 -18.96
CA GLU A 75 -5.96 -8.50 -18.55
C GLU A 75 -6.26 -9.21 -17.24
N GLU A 76 -5.45 -10.23 -16.90
CA GLU A 76 -5.61 -11.03 -15.70
C GLU A 76 -5.16 -10.32 -14.44
N VAL A 77 -4.30 -9.32 -14.56
CA VAL A 77 -3.66 -8.63 -13.43
C VAL A 77 -4.50 -7.46 -12.96
N ALA A 78 -4.81 -7.44 -11.67
CA ALA A 78 -5.47 -6.32 -10.99
C ALA A 78 -4.47 -5.35 -10.38
N GLY A 79 -3.37 -5.85 -9.85
CA GLY A 79 -2.33 -5.04 -9.23
C GLY A 79 -1.03 -5.81 -9.01
N ILE A 80 0.02 -5.08 -8.72
CA ILE A 80 1.36 -5.62 -8.53
C ILE A 80 2.14 -4.83 -7.49
N ASN A 81 3.00 -5.52 -6.76
CA ASN A 81 4.01 -4.94 -5.88
C ASN A 81 5.35 -5.64 -6.14
N VAL A 82 6.37 -4.87 -6.40
CA VAL A 82 7.74 -5.37 -6.56
C VAL A 82 8.55 -4.96 -5.34
N ASN A 83 8.93 -5.92 -4.53
CA ASN A 83 9.76 -5.70 -3.36
C ASN A 83 11.21 -6.12 -3.66
N LEU A 84 12.08 -5.13 -3.74
CA LEU A 84 13.50 -5.34 -4.05
C LEU A 84 14.28 -5.87 -2.84
N ASP A 85 13.88 -5.51 -1.64
CA ASP A 85 14.56 -5.94 -0.41
C ASP A 85 14.34 -7.43 -0.16
N ASP A 86 13.11 -7.88 -0.34
CA ASP A 86 12.72 -9.28 -0.16
C ASP A 86 12.88 -10.13 -1.42
N GLN A 87 13.29 -9.53 -2.53
CA GLN A 87 13.44 -10.19 -3.81
C GLN A 87 12.17 -10.95 -4.25
N ASN A 88 11.01 -10.35 -4.03
CA ASN A 88 9.74 -10.93 -4.43
C ASN A 88 8.83 -9.95 -5.18
N VAL A 89 7.91 -10.53 -5.92
CA VAL A 89 6.86 -9.81 -6.63
C VAL A 89 5.52 -10.39 -6.24
N ILE A 90 4.64 -9.53 -5.75
CA ILE A 90 3.27 -9.90 -5.41
C ILE A 90 2.37 -9.44 -6.56
N ILE A 91 1.67 -10.37 -7.17
CA ILE A 91 0.75 -10.11 -8.29
C ILE A 91 -0.66 -10.43 -7.82
N SER A 92 -1.53 -9.43 -7.84
CA SER A 92 -2.95 -9.63 -7.61
C SER A 92 -3.65 -9.94 -8.94
N LEU A 93 -4.21 -11.12 -9.04
CA LEU A 93 -5.02 -11.53 -10.18
C LEU A 93 -6.49 -11.19 -9.93
N LYS A 94 -7.19 -10.84 -10.99
CA LYS A 94 -8.64 -10.62 -10.95
C LYS A 94 -9.37 -11.94 -10.66
N SER A 95 -10.57 -11.84 -10.10
CA SER A 95 -11.42 -12.99 -9.88
C SER A 95 -11.65 -13.77 -11.18
N GLU A 96 -11.64 -15.10 -11.08
CA GLU A 96 -11.80 -16.02 -12.20
C GLU A 96 -10.72 -15.95 -13.29
N LYS A 97 -9.65 -15.21 -13.05
CA LYS A 97 -8.48 -15.14 -13.92
C LYS A 97 -7.28 -15.81 -13.27
N ASP A 98 -6.46 -16.45 -14.10
CA ASP A 98 -5.20 -17.05 -13.68
C ASP A 98 -4.16 -16.90 -14.80
N ILE A 99 -2.89 -16.98 -14.41
CA ILE A 99 -1.76 -17.01 -15.33
C ILE A 99 -0.95 -18.27 -15.01
N GLU A 100 -0.65 -19.07 -16.01
CA GLU A 100 0.15 -20.28 -15.84
C GLU A 100 1.59 -19.95 -15.37
N ASN A 101 2.18 -20.83 -14.57
CA ASN A 101 3.54 -20.66 -14.07
C ASN A 101 4.55 -20.48 -15.20
N THR A 102 4.43 -21.26 -16.26
CA THR A 102 5.29 -21.15 -17.45
C THR A 102 5.26 -19.76 -18.07
N THR A 103 4.07 -19.15 -18.14
CA THR A 103 3.93 -17.77 -18.62
C THR A 103 4.59 -16.77 -17.69
N ILE A 104 4.45 -16.94 -16.38
CA ILE A 104 5.12 -16.10 -15.38
C ILE A 104 6.63 -16.20 -15.52
N GLU A 105 7.17 -17.43 -15.58
CA GLU A 105 8.60 -17.70 -15.75
C GLU A 105 9.14 -17.05 -17.02
N GLU A 106 8.43 -17.18 -18.14
CA GLU A 106 8.81 -16.56 -19.42
C GLU A 106 8.83 -15.03 -19.35
N LEU A 107 7.85 -14.43 -18.69
CA LEU A 107 7.78 -12.97 -18.55
C LEU A 107 8.95 -12.43 -17.73
N PHE A 108 9.32 -13.11 -16.65
CA PHE A 108 10.48 -12.74 -15.84
C PHE A 108 11.79 -13.02 -16.59
N LEU A 109 11.91 -14.16 -17.27
CA LEU A 109 13.10 -14.50 -18.04
C LEU A 109 13.34 -13.49 -19.18
N ASN A 110 12.30 -13.07 -19.86
CA ASN A 110 12.38 -12.04 -20.90
C ASN A 110 12.78 -10.66 -20.33
N ALA A 111 12.48 -10.41 -19.07
CA ALA A 111 12.93 -9.22 -18.35
C ALA A 111 14.37 -9.37 -17.79
N GLY A 112 15.00 -10.52 -17.94
CA GLY A 112 16.36 -10.80 -17.48
C GLY A 112 16.47 -11.39 -16.08
N TYR A 113 15.38 -11.97 -15.55
CA TYR A 113 15.32 -12.51 -14.19
C TYR A 113 14.96 -13.99 -14.17
N ASN A 114 15.42 -14.67 -13.13
CA ASN A 114 15.06 -16.06 -12.86
C ASN A 114 14.07 -16.16 -11.72
N VAL A 115 12.98 -16.87 -11.96
CA VAL A 115 11.99 -17.18 -10.94
C VAL A 115 12.50 -18.36 -10.10
N GLN A 116 12.43 -18.20 -8.77
CA GLN A 116 12.82 -19.24 -7.82
C GLN A 116 11.60 -20.05 -7.37
N THR A 117 10.56 -19.36 -6.96
CA THR A 117 9.30 -19.99 -6.51
C THR A 117 8.09 -19.17 -6.94
N ILE A 118 6.98 -19.85 -7.12
CA ILE A 118 5.68 -19.24 -7.37
C ILE A 118 4.69 -19.84 -6.39
N ASP A 119 4.23 -19.03 -5.45
CA ASP A 119 3.19 -19.39 -4.50
C ASP A 119 1.87 -18.71 -4.85
N ARG A 120 0.75 -19.37 -4.62
CA ARG A 120 -0.59 -18.84 -4.85
C ARG A 120 -1.41 -18.88 -3.58
N LYS A 121 -2.07 -17.78 -3.30
CA LYS A 121 -3.03 -17.66 -2.21
C LYS A 121 -4.34 -17.12 -2.76
N LYS A 122 -5.40 -17.90 -2.65
CA LYS A 122 -6.73 -17.43 -2.97
C LYS A 122 -7.25 -16.54 -1.83
N LEU A 123 -7.81 -15.41 -2.19
CA LEU A 123 -8.41 -14.45 -1.26
C LEU A 123 -9.87 -14.77 -0.98
#